data_10ef236edc15c00fa43b06eedd78e24a
#
_entry.id   10ef236edc15c00fa43b06eedd78e24a
#
_cell.length_a   1.000
_cell.length_b   1.000
_cell.length_c   1.000
_cell.angle_alpha   90.00
_cell.angle_beta   90.00
_cell.angle_gamma   90.00
#
_symmetry.space_group_name_H-M   'P 1'
#
loop_
_entity.id
_entity.type
_entity.pdbx_description
1 polymer ?
#
loop_
_entity_poly.entity_id
_entity_poly.type
_entity_poly.pdbx_seq_one_letter_code
_entity_poly.pdbx_strand_id
1 'polypeptide(L)'
;MDSILDYFISLQESEPAELPERAIERWNKRADFWEDARKKKEKGDERVISAINYLDSKGLLEKNYDVADIGCGPGRFAAAFAKYVHKVVGLDISDKMVKHGMEHIQNEGLNNAILYTCNFQTLDIDKSGYTHAFDLVFSSMTPAIHNMDGLIKSMEMSRAWCCNITHLDRRNSLREQILQEVFGKQTAPQWNGRWFFSLFNILFLLGYNPE
;
A
#
# COMPACT_ATOMS: atom_id res chain seq x y z
N MET A 1 -21.18 19.54 18.38
CA MET A 1 -21.37 18.27 17.62
C MET A 1 -20.16 18.22 16.71
N ASP A 2 -19.26 17.41 17.12
CA ASP A 2 -18.09 17.17 16.31
C ASP A 2 -18.58 16.78 14.91
N SER A 3 -17.89 17.19 13.90
CA SER A 3 -18.37 17.06 12.53
C SER A 3 -18.59 15.58 12.18
N ILE A 4 -19.41 15.30 11.16
CA ILE A 4 -19.54 13.95 10.60
C ILE A 4 -18.16 13.40 10.22
N LEU A 5 -17.27 14.27 9.80
CA LEU A 5 -15.89 13.94 9.48
C LEU A 5 -15.16 13.37 10.70
N ASP A 6 -15.27 14.01 11.90
CA ASP A 6 -14.63 13.51 13.13
C ASP A 6 -15.15 12.12 13.52
N TYR A 7 -16.43 11.86 13.30
CA TYR A 7 -16.99 10.52 13.49
C TYR A 7 -16.28 9.47 12.62
N PHE A 8 -16.12 9.73 11.32
CA PHE A 8 -15.44 8.78 10.44
C PHE A 8 -13.95 8.65 10.75
N ILE A 9 -13.27 9.74 11.14
CA ILE A 9 -11.89 9.70 11.59
C ILE A 9 -11.76 8.81 12.84
N SER A 10 -12.65 8.95 13.83
CA SER A 10 -12.64 8.14 15.04
C SER A 10 -12.82 6.65 14.78
N LEU A 11 -13.45 6.28 13.68
CA LEU A 11 -13.56 4.88 13.26
C LEU A 11 -12.22 4.26 12.82
N GLN A 12 -11.23 5.06 12.49
CA GLN A 12 -9.90 4.61 12.08
C GLN A 12 -8.92 4.45 13.25
N GLU A 13 -9.17 5.10 14.35
CA GLU A 13 -8.36 5.04 15.57
C GLU A 13 -8.53 3.67 16.24
N SER A 14 -7.74 2.68 15.84
CA SER A 14 -7.93 1.34 16.38
C SER A 14 -6.73 0.74 17.11
N GLU A 15 -5.51 1.15 16.86
CA GLU A 15 -4.34 0.65 17.60
C GLU A 15 -3.18 1.67 17.56
N PRO A 16 -2.37 1.74 18.63
CA PRO A 16 -1.16 2.56 18.58
C PRO A 16 -0.23 2.07 17.46
N ALA A 17 0.33 3.03 16.74
CA ALA A 17 1.28 2.73 15.66
C ALA A 17 2.44 1.87 16.19
N GLU A 18 2.80 0.84 15.44
CA GLU A 18 3.97 0.03 15.76
C GLU A 18 5.24 0.90 15.73
N LEU A 19 6.14 0.69 16.69
CA LEU A 19 7.44 1.39 16.69
C LEU A 19 8.21 1.09 15.40
N PRO A 20 8.82 2.11 14.77
CA PRO A 20 9.50 1.95 13.48
C PRO A 20 10.55 0.83 13.47
N GLU A 21 11.33 0.70 14.54
CA GLU A 21 12.38 -0.33 14.65
C GLU A 21 11.79 -1.74 14.63
N ARG A 22 10.65 -1.95 15.27
CA ARG A 22 9.93 -3.25 15.25
C ARG A 22 9.34 -3.54 13.87
N ALA A 23 8.82 -2.53 13.22
CA ALA A 23 8.33 -2.65 11.85
C ALA A 23 9.45 -3.03 10.88
N ILE A 24 10.60 -2.35 10.94
CA ILE A 24 11.79 -2.66 10.13
C ILE A 24 12.23 -4.11 10.37
N GLU A 25 12.44 -4.50 11.64
CA GLU A 25 12.87 -5.87 11.98
C GLU A 25 11.89 -6.93 11.46
N ARG A 26 10.60 -6.70 11.66
CA ARG A 26 9.53 -7.61 11.20
C ARG A 26 9.52 -7.79 9.69
N TRP A 27 9.65 -6.70 8.93
CA TRP A 27 9.64 -6.75 7.48
C TRP A 27 10.93 -7.29 6.91
N ASN A 28 12.08 -6.97 7.52
CA ASN A 28 13.36 -7.56 7.16
C ASN A 28 13.39 -9.09 7.35
N LYS A 29 12.78 -9.61 8.43
CA LYS A 29 12.63 -11.07 8.65
C LYS A 29 11.74 -11.74 7.59
N ARG A 30 10.82 -10.99 6.99
CA ARG A 30 9.89 -11.51 5.97
C ARG A 30 10.39 -11.33 4.54
N ALA A 31 11.44 -10.54 4.33
CA ALA A 31 11.87 -10.16 3.00
C ALA A 31 12.24 -11.38 2.13
N ASP A 32 13.02 -12.31 2.67
CA ASP A 32 13.44 -13.52 1.95
C ASP A 32 12.23 -14.41 1.59
N PHE A 33 11.25 -14.54 2.51
CA PHE A 33 10.01 -15.28 2.24
C PHE A 33 9.21 -14.64 1.08
N TRP A 34 9.10 -13.31 1.06
CA TRP A 34 8.40 -12.60 -0.01
C TRP A 34 9.11 -12.68 -1.35
N GLU A 35 10.45 -12.66 -1.32
CA GLU A 35 11.28 -12.85 -2.53
C GLU A 35 11.13 -14.28 -3.09
N ASP A 36 11.19 -15.29 -2.23
CA ASP A 36 10.96 -16.67 -2.63
C ASP A 36 9.54 -16.89 -3.19
N ALA A 37 8.54 -16.28 -2.55
CA ALA A 37 7.18 -16.34 -3.03
C ALA A 37 7.01 -15.65 -4.39
N ARG A 38 7.76 -14.57 -4.65
CA ARG A 38 7.79 -13.91 -5.95
C ARG A 38 8.39 -14.82 -7.03
N LYS A 39 9.55 -15.41 -6.75
CA LYS A 39 10.27 -16.30 -7.70
C LYS A 39 9.48 -17.55 -8.08
N LYS A 40 8.65 -18.08 -7.16
CA LYS A 40 7.84 -19.29 -7.39
C LYS A 40 6.59 -19.07 -8.23
N LYS A 41 6.23 -17.83 -8.56
CA LYS A 41 5.02 -17.53 -9.34
C LYS A 41 5.29 -17.58 -10.85
N GLU A 42 5.35 -18.78 -11.39
CA GLU A 42 5.59 -19.04 -12.84
C GLU A 42 4.57 -18.37 -13.77
N LYS A 43 3.31 -18.22 -13.33
CA LYS A 43 2.21 -17.62 -14.12
C LYS A 43 1.96 -16.13 -13.84
N GLY A 44 2.88 -15.46 -13.13
CA GLY A 44 2.71 -14.09 -12.68
C GLY A 44 1.92 -13.95 -11.37
N ASP A 45 1.87 -12.74 -10.84
CA ASP A 45 1.10 -12.41 -9.64
C ASP A 45 -0.28 -11.93 -10.07
N GLU A 46 -1.33 -12.77 -9.89
CA GLU A 46 -2.71 -12.43 -10.27
C GLU A 46 -3.19 -11.10 -9.68
N ARG A 47 -2.73 -10.75 -8.47
CA ARG A 47 -3.07 -9.47 -7.86
C ARG A 47 -2.43 -8.30 -8.63
N VAL A 48 -1.18 -8.45 -9.04
CA VAL A 48 -0.49 -7.43 -9.84
C VAL A 48 -1.18 -7.30 -11.20
N ILE A 49 -1.43 -8.43 -11.87
CA ILE A 49 -2.11 -8.45 -13.17
C ILE A 49 -3.49 -7.78 -13.09
N SER A 50 -4.28 -8.14 -12.10
CA SER A 50 -5.63 -7.58 -11.92
C SER A 50 -5.59 -6.06 -11.66
N ALA A 51 -4.65 -5.60 -10.82
CA ALA A 51 -4.50 -4.18 -10.55
C ALA A 51 -4.03 -3.40 -11.77
N ILE A 52 -3.04 -3.91 -12.51
CA ILE A 52 -2.58 -3.30 -13.76
C ILE A 52 -3.71 -3.19 -14.77
N ASN A 53 -4.44 -4.28 -15.02
CA ASN A 53 -5.57 -4.27 -15.95
C ASN A 53 -6.66 -3.28 -15.54
N TYR A 54 -6.96 -3.18 -14.24
CA TYR A 54 -7.91 -2.21 -13.74
C TYR A 54 -7.45 -0.77 -13.98
N LEU A 55 -6.22 -0.44 -13.58
CA LEU A 55 -5.66 0.90 -13.74
C LEU A 55 -5.53 1.29 -15.22
N ASP A 56 -5.12 0.37 -16.08
CA ASP A 56 -5.03 0.58 -17.53
C ASP A 56 -6.43 0.84 -18.13
N SER A 57 -7.44 0.05 -17.74
CA SER A 57 -8.83 0.25 -18.19
C SER A 57 -9.43 1.61 -17.79
N LYS A 58 -8.87 2.22 -16.74
CA LYS A 58 -9.25 3.57 -16.27
C LYS A 58 -8.39 4.69 -16.89
N GLY A 59 -7.41 4.35 -17.74
CA GLY A 59 -6.47 5.32 -18.31
C GLY A 59 -5.48 5.91 -17.29
N LEU A 60 -5.16 5.15 -16.23
CA LEU A 60 -4.29 5.59 -15.15
C LEU A 60 -2.83 5.10 -15.29
N LEU A 61 -2.49 4.50 -16.43
CA LEU A 61 -1.14 4.04 -16.78
C LEU A 61 -0.72 4.60 -18.14
N GLU A 62 -0.29 5.87 -18.15
CA GLU A 62 0.16 6.52 -19.38
C GLU A 62 1.69 6.63 -19.42
N LYS A 63 2.26 6.61 -20.63
CA LYS A 63 3.71 6.60 -20.84
C LYS A 63 4.45 7.85 -20.35
N ASN A 64 3.75 8.93 -20.11
CA ASN A 64 4.27 10.17 -19.54
C ASN A 64 4.03 10.29 -18.03
N TYR A 65 3.39 9.32 -17.40
CA TYR A 65 3.09 9.36 -15.96
C TYR A 65 4.29 9.00 -15.11
N ASP A 66 4.43 9.73 -14.00
CA ASP A 66 5.29 9.39 -12.88
C ASP A 66 4.46 8.73 -11.77
N VAL A 67 4.88 7.57 -11.30
CA VAL A 67 4.15 6.77 -10.31
C VAL A 67 4.96 6.62 -9.03
N ALA A 68 4.31 6.79 -7.87
CA ALA A 68 4.85 6.41 -6.57
C ALA A 68 4.19 5.10 -6.10
N ASP A 69 4.98 4.13 -5.64
CA ASP A 69 4.53 2.87 -5.01
C ASP A 69 4.87 2.88 -3.52
N ILE A 70 3.88 3.13 -2.66
CA ILE A 70 4.06 3.27 -1.21
C ILE A 70 3.95 1.90 -0.53
N GLY A 71 5.01 1.51 0.20
CA GLY A 71 5.14 0.17 0.74
C GLY A 71 5.39 -0.85 -0.37
N CYS A 72 6.31 -0.52 -1.27
CA CYS A 72 6.56 -1.26 -2.51
C CYS A 72 7.07 -2.69 -2.30
N GLY A 73 7.55 -3.03 -1.09
CA GLY A 73 8.12 -4.34 -0.79
C GLY A 73 9.23 -4.75 -1.76
N PRO A 74 9.23 -6.01 -2.25
CA PRO A 74 10.23 -6.48 -3.20
C PRO A 74 9.93 -6.04 -4.65
N GLY A 75 9.31 -4.87 -4.83
CA GLY A 75 9.17 -4.17 -6.12
C GLY A 75 8.25 -4.80 -7.15
N ARG A 76 7.29 -5.65 -6.77
CA ARG A 76 6.41 -6.35 -7.72
C ARG A 76 5.55 -5.39 -8.54
N PHE A 77 4.91 -4.43 -7.88
CA PHE A 77 4.12 -3.42 -8.55
C PHE A 77 5.01 -2.40 -9.25
N ALA A 78 6.10 -1.95 -8.61
CA ALA A 78 7.04 -1.03 -9.22
C ALA A 78 7.60 -1.55 -10.55
N ALA A 79 8.02 -2.83 -10.62
CA ALA A 79 8.48 -3.45 -11.86
C ALA A 79 7.36 -3.59 -12.92
N ALA A 80 6.12 -3.86 -12.47
CA ALA A 80 4.98 -3.93 -13.39
C ALA A 80 4.65 -2.55 -13.97
N PHE A 81 4.55 -1.51 -13.14
CA PHE A 81 4.30 -0.13 -13.59
C PHE A 81 5.37 0.38 -14.55
N ALA A 82 6.64 0.07 -14.29
CA ALA A 82 7.76 0.52 -15.14
C ALA A 82 7.64 0.12 -16.62
N LYS A 83 6.83 -0.88 -16.94
CA LYS A 83 6.56 -1.32 -18.32
C LYS A 83 5.58 -0.39 -19.06
N TYR A 84 4.82 0.42 -18.33
CA TYR A 84 3.72 1.24 -18.87
C TYR A 84 3.99 2.75 -18.77
N VAL A 85 4.73 3.20 -17.74
CA VAL A 85 4.82 4.61 -17.35
C VAL A 85 6.22 5.19 -17.59
N HIS A 86 6.36 6.50 -17.44
CA HIS A 86 7.63 7.21 -17.61
C HIS A 86 8.62 6.83 -16.49
N LYS A 87 8.19 6.92 -15.24
CA LYS A 87 9.06 6.72 -14.07
C LYS A 87 8.29 6.11 -12.91
N VAL A 88 8.97 5.27 -12.14
CA VAL A 88 8.44 4.71 -10.87
C VAL A 88 9.40 4.99 -9.72
N VAL A 89 8.85 5.48 -8.61
CA VAL A 89 9.55 5.63 -7.34
C VAL A 89 8.85 4.75 -6.30
N GLY A 90 9.53 3.73 -5.81
CA GLY A 90 9.02 2.88 -4.74
C GLY A 90 9.62 3.28 -3.38
N LEU A 91 8.80 3.26 -2.34
CA LEU A 91 9.19 3.56 -0.97
C LEU A 91 8.84 2.38 -0.06
N ASP A 92 9.79 1.86 0.70
CA ASP A 92 9.54 0.82 1.70
C ASP A 92 10.42 1.02 2.94
N ILE A 93 9.92 0.63 4.11
CA ILE A 93 10.63 0.78 5.38
C ILE A 93 11.76 -0.26 5.53
N SER A 94 11.70 -1.37 4.80
CA SER A 94 12.64 -2.48 4.87
C SER A 94 13.73 -2.35 3.82
N ASP A 95 14.96 -2.18 4.25
CA ASP A 95 16.13 -2.15 3.39
C ASP A 95 16.34 -3.47 2.62
N LYS A 96 16.01 -4.61 3.23
CA LYS A 96 16.06 -5.92 2.56
C LYS A 96 15.01 -6.02 1.45
N MET A 97 13.78 -5.54 1.68
CA MET A 97 12.76 -5.50 0.64
C MET A 97 13.21 -4.65 -0.55
N VAL A 98 13.73 -3.45 -0.27
CA VAL A 98 14.25 -2.54 -1.29
C VAL A 98 15.39 -3.19 -2.07
N LYS A 99 16.32 -3.85 -1.39
CA LYS A 99 17.41 -4.59 -2.05
C LYS A 99 16.88 -5.65 -3.03
N HIS A 100 15.99 -6.53 -2.57
CA HIS A 100 15.37 -7.55 -3.45
C HIS A 100 14.60 -6.92 -4.61
N GLY A 101 13.91 -5.81 -4.35
CA GLY A 101 13.16 -5.09 -5.38
C GLY A 101 14.06 -4.47 -6.44
N MET A 102 15.18 -3.87 -6.05
CA MET A 102 16.16 -3.32 -7.00
C MET A 102 16.82 -4.42 -7.84
N GLU A 103 17.17 -5.56 -7.21
CA GLU A 103 17.69 -6.73 -7.94
C GLU A 103 16.64 -7.25 -8.95
N HIS A 104 15.36 -7.27 -8.57
CA HIS A 104 14.28 -7.65 -9.48
C HIS A 104 14.16 -6.70 -10.67
N ILE A 105 14.13 -5.38 -10.43
CA ILE A 105 14.03 -4.34 -11.46
C ILE A 105 15.20 -4.47 -12.45
N GLN A 106 16.42 -4.66 -11.96
CA GLN A 106 17.60 -4.87 -12.80
C GLN A 106 17.51 -6.16 -13.64
N ASN A 107 17.07 -7.26 -13.05
CA ASN A 107 16.91 -8.54 -13.76
C ASN A 107 15.84 -8.48 -14.87
N GLU A 108 14.83 -7.62 -14.72
CA GLU A 108 13.83 -7.34 -15.76
C GLU A 108 14.32 -6.36 -16.82
N GLY A 109 15.55 -5.83 -16.69
CA GLY A 109 16.12 -4.84 -17.63
C GLY A 109 15.45 -3.46 -17.57
N LEU A 110 14.78 -3.14 -16.48
CA LEU A 110 14.06 -1.89 -16.30
C LEU A 110 14.99 -0.82 -15.74
N ASN A 111 14.99 0.37 -16.35
CA ASN A 111 15.87 1.49 -15.99
C ASN A 111 15.11 2.75 -15.53
N ASN A 112 13.79 2.68 -15.51
CA ASN A 112 12.90 3.78 -15.15
C ASN A 112 12.20 3.56 -13.80
N ALA A 113 12.61 2.58 -13.00
CA ALA A 113 12.12 2.35 -11.65
C ALA A 113 13.26 2.36 -10.63
N ILE A 114 13.05 3.05 -9.52
CA ILE A 114 13.99 3.11 -8.41
C ILE A 114 13.26 2.95 -7.09
N LEU A 115 13.84 2.19 -6.16
CA LEU A 115 13.27 1.98 -4.83
C LEU A 115 14.18 2.59 -3.77
N TYR A 116 13.55 3.20 -2.75
CA TYR A 116 14.25 3.81 -1.63
C TYR A 116 13.80 3.22 -0.30
N THR A 117 14.74 2.99 0.59
CA THR A 117 14.44 2.67 1.99
C THR A 117 13.96 3.95 2.68
N CYS A 118 12.70 3.95 3.11
CA CYS A 118 12.07 5.13 3.67
C CYS A 118 10.94 4.74 4.64
N ASN A 119 10.93 5.37 5.82
CA ASN A 119 9.75 5.34 6.67
C ASN A 119 8.75 6.40 6.19
N PHE A 120 7.72 5.99 5.49
CA PHE A 120 6.70 6.86 4.93
C PHE A 120 6.00 7.73 5.98
N GLN A 121 5.82 7.24 7.21
CA GLN A 121 5.17 8.00 8.28
C GLN A 121 5.95 9.26 8.67
N THR A 122 7.27 9.19 8.64
CA THR A 122 8.17 10.31 9.01
C THR A 122 8.75 11.05 7.82
N LEU A 123 8.40 10.63 6.60
CA LEU A 123 8.87 11.27 5.37
C LEU A 123 8.36 12.72 5.28
N ASP A 124 9.29 13.63 5.09
CA ASP A 124 9.02 15.03 4.73
C ASP A 124 8.96 15.10 3.19
N ILE A 125 7.74 15.17 2.65
CA ILE A 125 7.51 15.12 1.20
C ILE A 125 7.97 16.39 0.50
N ASP A 126 7.95 17.56 1.18
CA ASP A 126 8.39 18.82 0.63
C ASP A 126 9.92 18.82 0.43
N LYS A 127 10.67 18.46 1.49
CA LYS A 127 12.13 18.35 1.39
C LYS A 127 12.58 17.28 0.39
N SER A 128 11.77 16.26 0.21
CA SER A 128 12.07 15.19 -0.76
C SER A 128 11.68 15.55 -2.18
N GLY A 129 10.98 16.66 -2.40
CA GLY A 129 10.47 17.07 -3.71
C GLY A 129 9.33 16.18 -4.21
N TYR A 130 8.56 15.62 -3.29
CA TYR A 130 7.47 14.68 -3.63
C TYR A 130 6.08 15.30 -3.59
N THR A 131 5.93 16.54 -3.13
CA THR A 131 4.67 17.27 -3.14
C THR A 131 4.20 17.49 -4.57
N HIS A 132 3.02 16.99 -4.90
CA HIS A 132 2.44 17.00 -6.25
C HIS A 132 3.40 16.52 -7.36
N ALA A 133 4.23 15.52 -7.06
CA ALA A 133 5.28 15.06 -7.97
C ALA A 133 4.85 13.88 -8.84
N PHE A 134 3.77 13.19 -8.50
CA PHE A 134 3.37 11.93 -9.16
C PHE A 134 1.97 12.04 -9.75
N ASP A 135 1.77 11.49 -10.95
CA ASP A 135 0.44 11.41 -11.58
C ASP A 135 -0.44 10.37 -10.90
N LEU A 136 0.18 9.28 -10.43
CA LEU A 136 -0.47 8.23 -9.65
C LEU A 136 0.35 7.93 -8.39
N VAL A 137 -0.29 8.00 -7.23
CA VAL A 137 0.24 7.45 -5.99
C VAL A 137 -0.50 6.15 -5.69
N PHE A 138 0.23 5.06 -5.69
CA PHE A 138 -0.29 3.72 -5.51
C PHE A 138 0.15 3.12 -4.18
N SER A 139 -0.69 2.31 -3.58
CA SER A 139 -0.34 1.49 -2.42
C SER A 139 -1.15 0.19 -2.41
N SER A 140 -0.53 -0.91 -2.00
CA SER A 140 -1.20 -2.20 -1.95
C SER A 140 -0.81 -3.01 -0.73
N MET A 141 -1.80 -3.31 0.13
CA MET A 141 -1.64 -4.18 1.30
C MET A 141 -0.51 -3.73 2.24
N THR A 142 -0.28 -2.45 2.33
CA THR A 142 0.78 -1.87 3.15
C THR A 142 0.23 -1.21 4.41
N PRO A 143 0.92 -1.34 5.56
CA PRO A 143 0.61 -0.55 6.75
C PRO A 143 1.14 0.88 6.68
N ALA A 144 1.84 1.26 5.63
CA ALA A 144 2.35 2.63 5.46
C ALA A 144 1.23 3.68 5.43
N ILE A 145 0.06 3.29 4.91
CA ILE A 145 -1.16 4.13 4.88
C ILE A 145 -2.20 3.49 5.80
N HIS A 146 -2.04 3.63 7.11
CA HIS A 146 -2.93 3.06 8.13
C HIS A 146 -3.71 4.10 8.93
N ASN A 147 -3.44 5.39 8.73
CA ASN A 147 -4.07 6.52 9.42
C ASN A 147 -4.31 7.68 8.44
N MET A 148 -5.01 8.71 8.94
CA MET A 148 -5.33 9.91 8.16
C MET A 148 -4.08 10.64 7.67
N ASP A 149 -3.05 10.75 8.49
CA ASP A 149 -1.82 11.48 8.11
C ASP A 149 -1.13 10.81 6.91
N GLY A 150 -1.04 9.48 6.93
CA GLY A 150 -0.51 8.70 5.80
C GLY A 150 -1.35 8.84 4.53
N LEU A 151 -2.68 8.87 4.70
CA LEU A 151 -3.59 9.09 3.57
C LEU A 151 -3.41 10.49 2.97
N ILE A 152 -3.53 11.54 3.79
CA ILE A 152 -3.38 12.93 3.35
C ILE A 152 -2.01 13.12 2.67
N LYS A 153 -0.94 12.62 3.29
CA LYS A 153 0.40 12.67 2.72
C LYS A 153 0.46 12.00 1.33
N SER A 154 -0.18 10.84 1.16
CA SER A 154 -0.22 10.17 -0.15
C SER A 154 -0.97 11.00 -1.20
N MET A 155 -2.03 11.69 -0.78
CA MET A 155 -2.79 12.58 -1.66
C MET A 155 -2.01 13.86 -2.02
N GLU A 156 -1.29 14.45 -1.07
CA GLU A 156 -0.41 15.60 -1.32
C GLU A 156 0.77 15.27 -2.24
N MET A 157 1.23 14.02 -2.27
CA MET A 157 2.23 13.56 -3.24
C MET A 157 1.65 13.45 -4.66
N SER A 158 0.34 13.27 -4.79
CA SER A 158 -0.32 13.12 -6.08
C SER A 158 -0.71 14.46 -6.69
N ARG A 159 -0.56 14.59 -7.99
CA ARG A 159 -1.15 15.67 -8.80
C ARG A 159 -2.45 15.28 -9.49
N ALA A 160 -2.81 13.99 -9.49
CA ALA A 160 -4.03 13.54 -10.16
C ALA A 160 -4.73 12.38 -9.43
N TRP A 161 -4.08 11.23 -9.25
CA TRP A 161 -4.72 10.00 -8.83
C TRP A 161 -4.06 9.35 -7.63
N CYS A 162 -4.89 8.80 -6.74
CA CYS A 162 -4.45 7.91 -5.67
C CYS A 162 -5.20 6.58 -5.77
N CYS A 163 -4.48 5.47 -5.67
CA CYS A 163 -5.08 4.14 -5.64
C CYS A 163 -4.59 3.38 -4.41
N ASN A 164 -5.51 2.97 -3.55
CA ASN A 164 -5.20 2.17 -2.37
C ASN A 164 -5.91 0.81 -2.45
N ILE A 165 -5.14 -0.27 -2.50
CA ILE A 165 -5.66 -1.64 -2.43
C ILE A 165 -5.49 -2.16 -1.01
N THR A 166 -6.60 -2.47 -0.34
CA THR A 166 -6.62 -3.00 1.02
C THR A 166 -7.61 -4.14 1.18
N HIS A 167 -7.58 -4.79 2.33
CA HIS A 167 -8.54 -5.84 2.65
C HIS A 167 -9.90 -5.23 3.00
N LEU A 168 -10.94 -5.69 2.32
CA LEU A 168 -12.31 -5.40 2.71
C LEU A 168 -12.76 -6.31 3.86
N ASP A 169 -12.42 -7.60 3.76
CA ASP A 169 -12.67 -8.60 4.81
C ASP A 169 -11.47 -9.55 4.91
N ARG A 170 -11.03 -9.82 6.12
CA ARG A 170 -9.94 -10.75 6.40
C ARG A 170 -10.39 -11.79 7.42
N ARG A 171 -10.75 -12.96 6.94
CA ARG A 171 -11.14 -14.11 7.77
C ARG A 171 -10.06 -15.18 7.78
N ASN A 172 -9.87 -15.79 8.91
CA ASN A 172 -9.06 -16.98 9.07
C ASN A 172 -9.93 -18.07 9.69
N SER A 173 -10.63 -18.83 8.84
CA SER A 173 -11.59 -19.85 9.25
C SER A 173 -10.98 -20.90 10.18
N LEU A 174 -9.74 -21.32 9.93
CA LEU A 174 -9.05 -22.28 10.79
C LEU A 174 -8.80 -21.71 12.19
N ARG A 175 -8.33 -20.47 12.28
CA ARG A 175 -8.12 -19.79 13.56
C ARG A 175 -9.44 -19.62 14.31
N GLU A 176 -10.49 -19.20 13.61
CA GLU A 176 -11.83 -19.03 14.20
C GLU A 176 -12.36 -20.34 14.74
N GLN A 177 -12.22 -21.43 13.98
CA GLN A 177 -12.61 -22.77 14.40
C GLN A 177 -11.83 -23.22 15.65
N ILE A 178 -10.50 -23.07 15.67
CA ILE A 178 -9.67 -23.42 16.83
C ILE A 178 -10.07 -22.59 18.05
N LEU A 179 -10.31 -21.29 17.89
CA LEU A 179 -10.73 -20.43 19.00
C LEU A 179 -12.08 -20.88 19.56
N GLN A 180 -13.02 -21.28 18.73
CA GLN A 180 -14.32 -21.76 19.13
C GLN A 180 -14.25 -23.15 19.78
N GLU A 181 -13.61 -24.12 19.13
CA GLU A 181 -13.60 -25.52 19.56
C GLU A 181 -12.67 -25.78 20.74
N VAL A 182 -11.51 -25.12 20.81
CA VAL A 182 -10.49 -25.36 21.85
C VAL A 182 -10.65 -24.42 23.03
N PHE A 183 -10.99 -23.15 22.77
CA PHE A 183 -11.01 -22.11 23.81
C PHE A 183 -12.42 -21.62 24.17
N GLY A 184 -13.48 -22.13 23.51
CA GLY A 184 -14.86 -21.70 23.73
C GLY A 184 -15.10 -20.22 23.43
N LYS A 185 -14.18 -19.57 22.71
CA LYS A 185 -14.25 -18.15 22.38
C LYS A 185 -14.96 -17.96 21.06
N GLN A 186 -16.14 -17.36 21.10
CA GLN A 186 -16.74 -16.82 19.89
C GLN A 186 -15.93 -15.60 19.45
N THR A 187 -15.40 -15.64 18.25
CA THR A 187 -14.87 -14.44 17.62
C THR A 187 -16.06 -13.56 17.24
N ALA A 188 -16.18 -12.41 17.89
CA ALA A 188 -17.13 -11.40 17.42
C ALA A 188 -16.85 -11.11 15.96
N PRO A 189 -17.88 -10.92 15.11
CA PRO A 189 -17.69 -10.48 13.75
C PRO A 189 -16.83 -9.21 13.78
N GLN A 190 -15.56 -9.32 13.42
CA GLN A 190 -14.73 -8.13 13.23
C GLN A 190 -15.20 -7.52 11.93
N TRP A 191 -15.79 -6.35 12.01
CA TRP A 191 -16.10 -5.58 10.82
C TRP A 191 -14.81 -5.04 10.20
N ASN A 192 -14.19 -5.87 9.38
CA ASN A 192 -12.92 -5.54 8.71
C ASN A 192 -13.10 -4.45 7.64
N GLY A 193 -14.31 -4.26 7.13
CA GLY A 193 -14.66 -3.18 6.21
C GLY A 193 -14.75 -1.78 6.84
N ARG A 194 -14.62 -1.68 8.17
CA ARG A 194 -14.72 -0.42 8.91
C ARG A 194 -13.74 0.63 8.41
N TRP A 195 -12.50 0.21 8.18
CA TRP A 195 -11.45 1.08 7.64
C TRP A 195 -11.82 1.60 6.25
N PHE A 196 -12.21 0.70 5.35
CA PHE A 196 -12.63 1.07 3.99
C PHE A 196 -13.86 1.98 4.01
N PHE A 197 -14.87 1.64 4.81
CA PHE A 197 -16.08 2.45 4.93
C PHE A 197 -15.80 3.86 5.45
N SER A 198 -14.96 3.99 6.48
CA SER A 198 -14.59 5.30 7.00
C SER A 198 -13.77 6.09 5.98
N LEU A 199 -12.79 5.46 5.35
CA LEU A 199 -11.94 6.07 4.33
C LEU A 199 -12.75 6.63 3.17
N PHE A 200 -13.68 5.82 2.61
CA PHE A 200 -14.54 6.24 1.51
C PHE A 200 -15.36 7.50 1.88
N ASN A 201 -15.97 7.49 3.06
CA ASN A 201 -16.76 8.63 3.52
C ASN A 201 -15.90 9.87 3.82
N ILE A 202 -14.71 9.70 4.40
CA ILE A 202 -13.78 10.79 4.63
C ILE A 202 -13.38 11.45 3.31
N LEU A 203 -12.98 10.66 2.32
CA LEU A 203 -12.61 11.19 1.00
C LEU A 203 -13.76 11.95 0.35
N PHE A 204 -14.97 11.39 0.41
CA PHE A 204 -16.17 12.06 -0.11
C PHE A 204 -16.44 13.40 0.60
N LEU A 205 -16.36 13.44 1.93
CA LEU A 205 -16.56 14.65 2.74
C LEU A 205 -15.49 15.72 2.51
N LEU A 206 -14.27 15.30 2.15
CA LEU A 206 -13.19 16.19 1.76
C LEU A 206 -13.28 16.69 0.31
N GLY A 207 -14.32 16.30 -0.43
CA GLY A 207 -14.57 16.76 -1.79
C GLY A 207 -13.89 15.95 -2.88
N TYR A 208 -13.33 14.79 -2.55
CA TYR A 208 -12.81 13.84 -3.54
C TYR A 208 -13.93 12.96 -4.10
N ASN A 209 -13.68 12.30 -5.22
CA ASN A 209 -14.60 11.35 -5.86
C ASN A 209 -14.03 9.93 -5.74
N PRO A 210 -14.18 9.26 -4.57
CA PRO A 210 -13.72 7.88 -4.43
C PRO A 210 -14.62 6.94 -5.24
N GLU A 211 -13.97 6.00 -5.96
CA GLU A 211 -14.62 4.93 -6.74
C GLU A 211 -14.31 3.53 -6.16
#